data_24693718d958ca77a5e78cb000b10ef8
#
_entry.id   24693718d958ca77a5e78cb000b10ef8
#
_cell.length_a   1.000
_cell.length_b   1.000
_cell.length_c   1.000
_cell.angle_alpha   90.00
_cell.angle_beta   90.00
_cell.angle_gamma   90.00
#
_symmetry.space_group_name_H-M   'P 1'
#
loop_
_entity.id
_entity.type
_entity.pdbx_description
1 polymer ?
#
loop_
_entity_poly.entity_id
_entity_poly.type
_entity_poly.pdbx_seq_one_letter_code
_entity_poly.pdbx_strand_id
1 'polypeptide(L)'
;MKKLIPFVLATVVLASTVPALPCEIHITPGKIAAAVGRDIQVTVTVVLEHRNCKIPIDETTIEGKNIIVAKLGVWRKVKADEYSLDLTLVLNGPKGELHVTRECEKKGLSEGVLKVNAL
;
A
#
# COMPACT_ATOMS: atom_id res chain seq x y z
N MET A 1 19.43 7.07 -42.65
CA MET A 1 19.05 7.25 -42.21
C MET A 1 18.20 7.47 -41.65
N LYS A 2 17.85 7.65 -41.42
CA LYS A 2 17.13 8.00 -40.99
C LYS A 2 16.31 7.43 -40.35
N LYS A 3 15.96 6.81 -40.30
CA LYS A 3 15.18 6.27 -39.78
C LYS A 3 15.13 6.00 -38.49
N LEU A 4 15.77 5.95 -37.92
CA LEU A 4 15.89 5.73 -36.70
C LEU A 4 15.20 6.60 -35.88
N ILE A 5 15.06 7.64 -36.24
CA ILE A 5 14.46 8.64 -35.57
C ILE A 5 13.12 8.32 -35.06
N PRO A 6 12.29 7.81 -35.80
CA PRO A 6 10.95 7.58 -35.41
C PRO A 6 10.83 6.66 -34.24
N PHE A 7 11.73 5.82 -34.14
CA PHE A 7 11.65 4.97 -33.09
C PHE A 7 11.78 5.57 -31.82
N VAL A 8 12.62 6.41 -31.71
CA VAL A 8 12.89 7.10 -30.53
C VAL A 8 11.67 7.78 -30.08
N LEU A 9 10.95 8.30 -31.02
CA LEU A 9 9.81 8.98 -30.67
C LEU A 9 8.82 8.14 -30.00
N ALA A 10 8.60 7.03 -30.46
CA ALA A 10 7.63 6.17 -29.92
C ALA A 10 7.93 5.88 -28.49
N THR A 11 9.16 5.68 -28.19
CA THR A 11 9.52 5.37 -26.85
C THR A 11 9.21 6.48 -25.92
N VAL A 12 9.46 7.65 -26.32
CA VAL A 12 9.21 8.79 -25.50
C VAL A 12 7.74 8.89 -25.17
N VAL A 13 6.93 8.66 -26.13
CA VAL A 13 5.51 8.75 -25.94
C VAL A 13 5.07 7.76 -24.89
N LEU A 14 5.57 6.57 -24.91
CA LEU A 14 5.20 5.63 -23.94
C LEU A 14 5.57 6.06 -22.57
N ALA A 15 6.72 6.61 -22.40
CA ALA A 15 7.16 7.04 -21.12
C ALA A 15 6.24 8.09 -20.54
N SER A 16 5.65 8.87 -21.35
CA SER A 16 4.79 9.95 -20.88
C SER A 16 3.39 9.52 -20.53
N THR A 17 3.05 8.27 -20.75
CA THR A 17 1.68 7.85 -20.52
C THR A 17 1.53 6.99 -19.28
N VAL A 18 2.22 7.30 -18.24
CA VAL A 18 2.07 6.56 -16.99
C VAL A 18 0.68 6.81 -16.43
N PRO A 19 -0.09 5.80 -16.20
CA PRO A 19 -1.44 6.00 -15.69
C PRO A 19 -1.43 6.45 -14.24
N ALA A 20 -2.43 7.16 -13.86
CA ALA A 20 -2.57 7.58 -12.48
C ALA A 20 -2.84 6.37 -11.62
N LEU A 21 -2.27 6.34 -10.45
CA LEU A 21 -2.50 5.26 -9.52
C LEU A 21 -3.88 5.40 -8.90
N PRO A 22 -4.56 4.32 -8.63
CA PRO A 22 -5.90 4.38 -8.05
C PRO A 22 -5.90 4.98 -6.66
N CYS A 23 -4.96 4.59 -5.84
CA CYS A 23 -4.78 5.11 -4.49
C CYS A 23 -3.35 4.82 -4.11
N GLU A 24 -2.82 5.56 -3.15
CA GLU A 24 -1.50 5.27 -2.62
C GLU A 24 -1.68 4.67 -1.25
N ILE A 25 -1.03 3.55 -0.99
CA ILE A 25 -1.08 2.90 0.31
C ILE A 25 0.34 2.86 0.85
N HIS A 26 0.54 3.47 2.01
CA HIS A 26 1.84 3.52 2.66
C HIS A 26 1.74 2.87 4.03
N ILE A 27 2.73 2.08 4.39
CA ILE A 27 2.79 1.45 5.69
C ILE A 27 4.05 1.97 6.37
N THR A 28 3.91 2.52 7.55
CA THR A 28 5.01 3.12 8.28
C THR A 28 5.22 2.41 9.61
N PRO A 29 6.39 1.90 9.87
CA PRO A 29 7.56 1.84 8.99
C PRO A 29 7.38 0.80 7.89
N GLY A 30 8.08 0.96 6.79
CA GLY A 30 7.93 0.07 5.63
C GLY A 30 8.70 -1.23 5.73
N LYS A 31 9.58 -1.36 6.70
CA LYS A 31 10.38 -2.54 6.88
C LYS A 31 10.79 -2.62 8.35
N ILE A 32 10.64 -3.75 8.95
CA ILE A 32 10.87 -3.90 10.38
C ILE A 32 11.65 -5.17 10.69
N ALA A 33 12.51 -5.11 11.71
CA ALA A 33 13.09 -6.29 12.31
C ALA A 33 12.55 -6.33 13.73
N ALA A 34 11.97 -7.43 14.13
CA ALA A 34 11.35 -7.54 15.44
C ALA A 34 11.43 -8.97 15.97
N ALA A 35 11.38 -9.13 17.28
CA ALA A 35 11.37 -10.45 17.88
C ALA A 35 10.00 -11.10 17.68
N VAL A 36 10.01 -12.40 17.44
CA VAL A 36 8.78 -13.17 17.29
C VAL A 36 7.99 -13.06 18.59
N GLY A 37 6.71 -12.84 18.48
CA GLY A 37 5.83 -12.75 19.63
C GLY A 37 5.72 -11.38 20.28
N ARG A 38 6.47 -10.41 19.79
CA ARG A 38 6.40 -9.06 20.35
C ARG A 38 5.43 -8.20 19.57
N ASP A 39 4.84 -7.24 20.25
CA ASP A 39 3.92 -6.30 19.61
C ASP A 39 4.69 -5.35 18.72
N ILE A 40 4.19 -5.11 17.55
CA ILE A 40 4.76 -4.20 16.56
C ILE A 40 3.70 -3.18 16.22
N GLN A 41 4.03 -1.90 16.37
CA GLN A 41 3.07 -0.83 16.04
C GLN A 41 3.32 -0.32 14.63
N VAL A 42 2.31 -0.31 13.80
CA VAL A 42 2.43 0.23 12.45
C VAL A 42 1.25 1.12 12.12
N THR A 43 1.44 2.00 11.17
CA THR A 43 0.39 2.88 10.68
C THR A 43 0.23 2.68 9.19
N VAL A 44 -0.99 2.46 8.76
CA VAL A 44 -1.33 2.36 7.35
C VAL A 44 -1.96 3.68 6.93
N THR A 45 -1.45 4.28 5.86
CA THR A 45 -1.98 5.53 5.33
C THR A 45 -2.46 5.29 3.91
N VAL A 46 -3.68 5.68 3.62
CA VAL A 46 -4.25 5.59 2.29
C VAL A 46 -4.52 6.99 1.78
N VAL A 47 -3.94 7.31 0.63
CA VAL A 47 -4.17 8.59 -0.03
C VAL A 47 -5.02 8.33 -1.26
N LEU A 48 -6.20 8.94 -1.32
CA LEU A 48 -7.11 8.74 -2.44
C LEU A 48 -6.68 9.66 -3.57
N GLU A 49 -6.24 9.07 -4.66
CA GLU A 49 -5.70 9.84 -5.79
C GLU A 49 -6.77 10.47 -6.66
N HIS A 50 -8.00 10.02 -6.54
CA HIS A 50 -9.07 10.64 -7.31
C HIS A 50 -10.24 10.96 -6.39
N ARG A 51 -10.84 12.10 -6.64
CA ARG A 51 -11.86 12.64 -5.78
C ARG A 51 -13.11 11.82 -5.65
N ASN A 52 -13.42 11.10 -6.66
CA ASN A 52 -14.68 10.38 -6.72
C ASN A 52 -14.57 8.89 -6.46
N CYS A 53 -13.63 8.50 -5.63
CA CYS A 53 -13.55 7.10 -5.24
C CYS A 53 -14.71 6.82 -4.30
N LYS A 54 -15.63 6.00 -4.74
CA LYS A 54 -16.81 5.69 -3.96
C LYS A 54 -16.64 4.50 -3.05
N ILE A 55 -15.50 3.86 -3.09
CA ILE A 55 -15.25 2.70 -2.25
C ILE A 55 -14.94 3.18 -0.84
N PRO A 56 -15.72 2.80 0.15
CA PRO A 56 -15.48 3.24 1.52
C PRO A 56 -14.11 2.82 2.02
N ILE A 57 -13.52 3.62 2.90
CA ILE A 57 -12.19 3.35 3.39
C ILE A 57 -12.14 2.03 4.16
N ASP A 58 -13.20 1.63 4.80
CA ASP A 58 -13.23 0.39 5.57
C ASP A 58 -13.31 -0.85 4.69
N GLU A 59 -13.39 -0.70 3.39
CA GLU A 59 -13.30 -1.84 2.48
C GLU A 59 -11.85 -2.11 2.08
N THR A 60 -10.91 -1.43 2.70
CA THR A 60 -9.50 -1.74 2.52
C THR A 60 -9.21 -3.08 3.22
N THR A 61 -8.60 -4.00 2.51
CA THR A 61 -8.32 -5.33 3.04
C THR A 61 -6.93 -5.39 3.64
N ILE A 62 -6.82 -5.98 4.81
CA ILE A 62 -5.55 -6.13 5.52
C ILE A 62 -5.34 -7.60 5.80
N GLU A 63 -4.26 -8.16 5.26
CA GLU A 63 -3.97 -9.57 5.44
C GLU A 63 -2.53 -9.80 5.85
N GLY A 64 -2.32 -10.68 6.81
CA GLY A 64 -0.98 -11.03 7.27
C GLY A 64 -0.57 -12.41 6.83
N LYS A 65 0.72 -12.56 6.46
CA LYS A 65 1.33 -13.85 6.22
C LYS A 65 2.40 -13.99 7.28
N ASN A 66 2.26 -14.97 8.13
CA ASN A 66 3.11 -15.16 9.31
C ASN A 66 3.13 -13.93 10.21
N ILE A 67 2.07 -13.15 10.14
CA ILE A 67 1.85 -12.00 11.01
C ILE A 67 0.41 -12.06 11.47
N ILE A 68 0.20 -11.84 12.75
CA ILE A 68 -1.12 -11.80 13.33
C ILE A 68 -1.45 -10.33 13.57
N VAL A 69 -2.62 -9.88 13.13
CA VAL A 69 -3.09 -8.55 13.45
C VAL A 69 -3.74 -8.66 14.83
N ALA A 70 -2.98 -8.32 15.85
CA ALA A 70 -3.42 -8.46 17.23
C ALA A 70 -4.43 -7.40 17.61
N LYS A 71 -4.32 -6.22 17.02
CA LYS A 71 -5.22 -5.13 17.32
C LYS A 71 -5.41 -4.29 16.10
N LEU A 72 -6.66 -4.08 15.73
CA LEU A 72 -7.03 -3.26 14.58
C LEU A 72 -7.62 -1.96 15.10
N GLY A 73 -7.03 -0.84 14.75
CA GLY A 73 -7.56 0.46 15.16
C GLY A 73 -8.74 0.89 14.33
N VAL A 74 -9.01 2.17 14.34
CA VAL A 74 -10.13 2.73 13.60
C VAL A 74 -9.58 3.70 12.58
N TRP A 75 -10.11 3.66 11.37
CA TRP A 75 -9.71 4.60 10.34
C TRP A 75 -10.00 6.03 10.76
N ARG A 76 -9.02 6.90 10.58
CA ARG A 76 -9.16 8.32 10.90
C ARG A 76 -8.91 9.13 9.63
N LYS A 77 -9.75 10.10 9.38
CA LYS A 77 -9.55 11.01 8.25
C LYS A 77 -8.54 12.07 8.69
N VAL A 78 -7.40 12.11 8.06
CA VAL A 78 -6.32 13.04 8.39
C VAL A 78 -6.42 14.32 7.57
N LYS A 79 -6.75 14.16 6.29
CA LYS A 79 -6.93 15.26 5.36
C LYS A 79 -8.10 14.92 4.46
N ALA A 80 -8.45 15.82 3.59
CA ALA A 80 -9.60 15.63 2.70
C ALA A 80 -9.60 14.29 1.94
N ASP A 81 -8.42 13.85 1.54
CA ASP A 81 -8.30 12.62 0.76
C ASP A 81 -7.29 11.64 1.37
N GLU A 82 -7.03 11.75 2.65
CA GLU A 82 -6.06 10.88 3.30
C GLU A 82 -6.61 10.29 4.60
N TYR A 83 -6.44 9.00 4.78
CA TYR A 83 -6.91 8.28 5.95
C TYR A 83 -5.77 7.49 6.57
N SER A 84 -5.78 7.33 7.88
CA SER A 84 -4.78 6.55 8.60
C SER A 84 -5.42 5.54 9.54
N LEU A 85 -4.75 4.42 9.71
CA LEU A 85 -5.20 3.35 10.60
C LEU A 85 -3.98 2.82 11.35
N ASP A 86 -4.09 2.71 12.66
CA ASP A 86 -3.03 2.14 13.49
C ASP A 86 -3.32 0.68 13.74
N LEU A 87 -2.28 -0.14 13.67
CA LEU A 87 -2.38 -1.58 13.89
C LEU A 87 -1.34 -2.04 14.87
N THR A 88 -1.65 -3.07 15.61
CA THR A 88 -0.66 -3.79 16.41
C THR A 88 -0.53 -5.17 15.79
N LEU A 89 0.69 -5.53 15.42
CA LEU A 89 0.98 -6.79 14.76
C LEU A 89 1.89 -7.64 15.63
N VAL A 90 1.86 -8.94 15.42
CA VAL A 90 2.76 -9.87 16.10
C VAL A 90 3.34 -10.79 15.03
N LEU A 91 4.67 -10.88 14.97
CA LEU A 91 5.34 -11.75 14.03
C LEU A 91 5.25 -13.19 14.51
N ASN A 92 4.83 -14.07 13.62
CA ASN A 92 4.59 -15.47 13.97
C ASN A 92 5.48 -16.41 13.17
N GLY A 93 6.67 -16.02 12.86
CA GLY A 93 7.63 -16.83 12.12
C GLY A 93 8.88 -16.03 11.79
N PRO A 94 9.86 -16.60 11.11
CA PRO A 94 11.11 -15.91 10.81
C PRO A 94 10.94 -14.73 9.86
N LYS A 95 9.93 -14.77 9.01
CA LYS A 95 9.63 -13.69 8.09
C LYS A 95 8.13 -13.56 7.95
N GLY A 96 7.65 -12.35 7.93
CA GLY A 96 6.23 -12.09 7.72
C GLY A 96 6.00 -10.94 6.78
N GLU A 97 4.80 -10.87 6.27
CA GLU A 97 4.37 -9.78 5.39
C GLU A 97 2.97 -9.34 5.74
N LEU A 98 2.76 -8.05 5.72
CA LEU A 98 1.42 -7.50 5.84
C LEU A 98 1.05 -6.92 4.50
N HIS A 99 -0.05 -7.36 3.92
CA HIS A 99 -0.54 -6.88 2.65
C HIS A 99 -1.80 -6.05 2.88
N VAL A 100 -1.77 -4.83 2.41
CA VAL A 100 -2.91 -3.93 2.48
C VAL A 100 -3.34 -3.65 1.06
N THR A 101 -4.54 -4.03 0.70
CA THR A 101 -5.03 -3.88 -0.66
C THR A 101 -6.34 -3.12 -0.68
N ARG A 102 -6.55 -2.40 -1.75
CA ARG A 102 -7.75 -1.63 -1.91
C ARG A 102 -8.12 -1.60 -3.39
N GLU A 103 -9.33 -1.95 -3.70
CA GLU A 103 -9.79 -1.92 -5.07
C GLU A 103 -10.54 -0.63 -5.33
N CYS A 104 -10.19 0.05 -6.39
CA CYS A 104 -10.85 1.30 -6.77
C CYS A 104 -11.72 0.98 -7.95
N GLU A 105 -12.96 1.40 -7.93
CA GLU A 105 -13.91 0.97 -8.95
C GLU A 105 -13.50 1.25 -10.39
N LYS A 106 -12.71 2.25 -10.63
CA LYS A 106 -12.32 2.58 -11.99
C LYS A 106 -10.86 2.33 -12.33
N LYS A 107 -10.03 2.25 -11.34
CA LYS A 107 -8.59 2.24 -11.57
C LYS A 107 -7.89 0.94 -11.19
N GLY A 108 -8.61 0.01 -10.63
CA GLY A 108 -8.04 -1.29 -10.28
C GLY A 108 -7.50 -1.35 -8.87
N LEU A 109 -6.53 -2.18 -8.65
CA LEU A 109 -6.06 -2.55 -7.34
C LEU A 109 -4.84 -1.75 -6.91
N SER A 110 -4.84 -1.27 -5.68
CA SER A 110 -3.68 -0.67 -5.05
C SER A 110 -3.20 -1.59 -3.95
N GLU A 111 -1.90 -1.63 -3.72
CA GLU A 111 -1.34 -2.50 -2.70
C GLU A 111 -0.18 -1.86 -1.98
N GLY A 112 -0.12 -2.05 -0.66
CA GLY A 112 1.04 -1.72 0.14
C GLY A 112 1.50 -2.98 0.85
N VAL A 113 2.79 -3.17 1.01
CA VAL A 113 3.35 -4.36 1.65
C VAL A 113 4.36 -3.95 2.70
N LEU A 114 4.23 -4.51 3.89
CA LEU A 114 5.22 -4.36 4.94
C LEU A 114 5.93 -5.70 5.10
N LYS A 115 7.25 -5.68 5.10
CA LYS A 115 8.03 -6.89 5.34
C LYS A 115 8.62 -6.84 6.73
N VAL A 116 8.46 -7.92 7.48
CA VAL A 116 8.97 -8.02 8.84
C VAL A 116 9.88 -9.22 8.91
N ASN A 117 11.09 -9.02 9.43
CA ASN A 117 12.04 -10.10 9.62
C ASN A 117 12.29 -10.29 11.10
N ALA A 118 12.45 -11.52 11.52
CA ALA A 118 12.77 -11.83 12.92
C ALA A 118 14.19 -11.36 13.23
N LEU A 119 14.38 -10.90 14.45
CA LEU A 119 15.71 -10.53 14.92
C LEU A 119 16.56 -11.76 15.15
#